data_cde2ff80b2a7e908dc6e40b82824d9f7
#
_entry.id   cde2ff80b2a7e908dc6e40b82824d9f7
#
_cell.length_a   1.000
_cell.length_b   1.000
_cell.length_c   1.000
_cell.angle_alpha   90.00
_cell.angle_beta   90.00
_cell.angle_gamma   90.00
#
_symmetry.space_group_name_H-M   'P 1'
#
loop_
_entity.id
_entity.type
_entity.pdbx_description
1 polymer ?
#
loop_
_entity_poly.entity_id
_entity_poly.type
_entity_poly.pdbx_seq_one_letter_code
_entity_poly.pdbx_strand_id
1 'polypeptide(L)'
;MILVVEDDLTIQSLVEETLSDGGFEAAIAASGEEVVTLLQGNRQRYRALVTDINLLGKMDGWEVARQAREINPALPIVYMTGAAADDWASHGVPNSVLLTKPFAPAQLVTALAQLLNAGSPPIAHA
;
A
#
# COMPACT_ATOMS: atom_id res chain seq x y z
N MET A 1 0.42 -9.17 -7.42
CA MET A 1 0.28 -9.37 -5.96
C MET A 1 0.37 -8.02 -5.27
N ILE A 2 -0.43 -7.80 -4.26
CA ILE A 2 -0.41 -6.56 -3.47
C ILE A 2 0.39 -6.81 -2.20
N LEU A 3 1.40 -6.00 -1.95
CA LEU A 3 2.22 -6.13 -0.76
C LEU A 3 1.59 -5.32 0.36
N VAL A 4 1.32 -5.95 1.50
CA VAL A 4 0.64 -5.31 2.64
C VAL A 4 1.57 -5.30 3.84
N VAL A 5 1.74 -4.14 4.47
CA VAL A 5 2.54 -3.99 5.67
C VAL A 5 1.67 -3.60 6.82
N GLU A 6 1.52 -4.48 7.77
CA GLU A 6 0.71 -4.25 8.96
C GLU A 6 1.23 -5.17 10.07
N ASP A 7 1.41 -4.66 11.25
CA ASP A 7 1.92 -5.45 12.36
C ASP A 7 0.80 -5.99 13.29
N ASP A 8 -0.42 -5.52 13.14
CA ASP A 8 -1.55 -6.02 13.88
C ASP A 8 -2.18 -7.20 13.14
N LEU A 9 -2.20 -8.38 13.76
CA LEU A 9 -2.67 -9.60 13.11
C LEU A 9 -4.15 -9.54 12.71
N THR A 10 -4.97 -8.87 13.50
CA THR A 10 -6.40 -8.74 13.18
C THR A 10 -6.59 -7.89 11.94
N ILE A 11 -5.84 -6.80 11.83
CA ILE A 11 -5.91 -5.92 10.67
C ILE A 11 -5.31 -6.60 9.44
N GLN A 12 -4.23 -7.37 9.60
CA GLN A 12 -3.67 -8.15 8.49
C GLN A 12 -4.73 -9.07 7.90
N SER A 13 -5.46 -9.80 8.74
CA SER A 13 -6.48 -10.72 8.27
C SER A 13 -7.62 -10.01 7.57
N LEU A 14 -8.03 -8.86 8.09
CA LEU A 14 -9.10 -8.07 7.50
C LEU A 14 -8.68 -7.53 6.13
N VAL A 15 -7.48 -7.01 6.00
CA VAL A 15 -6.98 -6.46 4.75
C VAL A 15 -6.80 -7.58 3.72
N GLU A 16 -6.26 -8.71 4.14
CA GLU A 16 -6.07 -9.85 3.24
C GLU A 16 -7.41 -10.34 2.69
N GLU A 17 -8.41 -10.48 3.55
CA GLU A 17 -9.74 -10.90 3.14
C GLU A 17 -10.38 -9.88 2.20
N THR A 18 -10.26 -8.60 2.52
CA THR A 18 -10.78 -7.53 1.69
C THR A 18 -10.18 -7.56 0.29
N LEU A 19 -8.86 -7.74 0.20
CA LEU A 19 -8.18 -7.79 -1.09
C LEU A 19 -8.58 -9.04 -1.88
N SER A 20 -8.68 -10.17 -1.21
CA SER A 20 -9.09 -11.41 -1.83
C SER A 20 -10.50 -11.30 -2.41
N ASP A 21 -11.42 -10.71 -1.66
CA ASP A 21 -12.79 -10.51 -2.11
C ASP A 21 -12.84 -9.55 -3.31
N GLY A 22 -11.91 -8.63 -3.41
CA GLY A 22 -11.79 -7.70 -4.53
C GLY A 22 -11.03 -8.24 -5.73
N GLY A 23 -10.61 -9.50 -5.68
CA GLY A 23 -9.88 -10.12 -6.78
C GLY A 23 -8.37 -9.94 -6.76
N PHE A 24 -7.81 -9.51 -5.63
CA PHE A 24 -6.37 -9.32 -5.51
C PHE A 24 -5.73 -10.39 -4.62
N GLU A 25 -4.49 -10.74 -4.92
CA GLU A 25 -3.71 -11.60 -4.05
C GLU A 25 -2.84 -10.70 -3.18
N ALA A 26 -2.74 -11.03 -1.91
CA ALA A 26 -1.95 -10.26 -0.93
C ALA A 26 -0.73 -11.03 -0.45
N ALA A 27 0.38 -10.33 -0.29
CA ALA A 27 1.55 -10.82 0.43
C ALA A 27 1.70 -9.95 1.67
N ILE A 28 1.71 -10.55 2.85
CA ILE A 28 1.75 -9.80 4.10
C ILE A 28 3.18 -9.72 4.64
N ALA A 29 3.61 -8.51 4.96
CA ALA A 29 4.87 -8.27 5.65
C ALA A 29 4.57 -7.66 7.01
N ALA A 30 5.33 -8.04 8.02
CA ALA A 30 5.10 -7.56 9.38
C ALA A 30 5.89 -6.29 9.69
N SER A 31 6.86 -5.93 8.86
CA SER A 31 7.71 -4.76 9.07
C SER A 31 8.11 -4.10 7.76
N GLY A 32 8.58 -2.87 7.85
CA GLY A 32 9.10 -2.15 6.71
C GLY A 32 10.37 -2.77 6.15
N GLU A 33 11.23 -3.30 7.01
CA GLU A 33 12.47 -3.95 6.59
C GLU A 33 12.17 -5.16 5.71
N GLU A 34 11.14 -5.92 6.06
CA GLU A 34 10.71 -7.07 5.29
C GLU A 34 10.22 -6.65 3.90
N VAL A 35 9.50 -5.53 3.80
CA VAL A 35 9.04 -5.00 2.53
C VAL A 35 10.20 -4.69 1.60
N VAL A 36 11.22 -4.01 2.12
CA VAL A 36 12.38 -3.65 1.33
C VAL A 36 13.08 -4.90 0.79
N THR A 37 13.21 -5.92 1.64
CA THR A 37 13.82 -7.19 1.25
C THR A 37 13.02 -7.86 0.13
N LEU A 38 11.70 -7.91 0.26
CA LEU A 38 10.85 -8.53 -0.73
C LEU A 38 10.89 -7.79 -2.08
N LEU A 39 10.86 -6.47 -2.04
CA LEU A 39 10.91 -5.66 -3.26
C LEU A 39 12.28 -5.76 -3.94
N GLN A 40 13.37 -5.79 -3.18
CA GLN A 40 14.69 -5.96 -3.74
C GLN A 40 14.85 -7.34 -4.39
N GLY A 41 14.17 -8.34 -3.86
CA GLY A 41 14.23 -9.68 -4.40
C GLY A 41 13.50 -9.82 -5.73
N ASN A 42 12.32 -9.24 -5.87
CA ASN A 42 11.56 -9.28 -7.11
C ASN A 42 10.49 -8.17 -7.12
N ARG A 43 10.89 -6.97 -7.52
CA ARG A 43 9.98 -5.82 -7.52
C ARG A 43 8.80 -5.98 -8.48
N GLN A 44 8.95 -6.74 -9.53
CA GLN A 44 7.89 -6.90 -10.53
C GLN A 44 6.75 -7.79 -10.06
N ARG A 45 6.98 -8.56 -9.00
CA ARG A 45 5.95 -9.41 -8.45
C ARG A 45 4.83 -8.60 -7.78
N TYR A 46 5.15 -7.40 -7.30
CA TYR A 46 4.23 -6.59 -6.53
C TYR A 46 3.70 -5.42 -7.34
N ARG A 47 2.37 -5.34 -7.44
CA ARG A 47 1.71 -4.32 -8.26
C ARG A 47 1.39 -3.06 -7.47
N ALA A 48 1.33 -3.16 -6.17
CA ALA A 48 1.05 -2.03 -5.27
C ALA A 48 1.49 -2.36 -3.85
N LEU A 49 1.61 -1.32 -3.03
CA LEU A 49 1.94 -1.43 -1.62
C LEU A 49 0.81 -0.79 -0.80
N VAL A 50 0.30 -1.51 0.19
CA VAL A 50 -0.64 -0.97 1.17
C VAL A 50 0.10 -1.01 2.50
N THR A 51 0.34 0.13 3.13
CA THR A 51 1.11 0.20 4.37
C THR A 51 0.40 0.99 5.46
N ASP A 52 0.43 0.45 6.68
CA ASP A 52 0.11 1.24 7.85
C ASP A 52 1.23 2.26 8.06
N ILE A 53 0.91 3.41 8.60
CA ILE A 53 1.89 4.44 8.90
C ILE A 53 2.59 4.14 10.21
N ASN A 54 1.84 3.72 11.24
CA ASN A 54 2.42 3.44 12.54
C ASN A 54 2.85 1.98 12.65
N LEU A 55 4.07 1.70 12.26
CA LEU A 55 4.61 0.35 12.29
C LEU A 55 5.61 0.21 13.44
N LEU A 56 5.70 -1.02 13.99
CA LEU A 56 6.71 -1.32 14.97
C LEU A 56 8.03 -1.50 14.22
N GLY A 57 9.13 -1.20 14.86
CA GLY A 57 10.44 -1.31 14.25
C GLY A 57 11.05 0.04 13.90
N LYS A 58 12.07 0.04 13.03
CA LYS A 58 12.83 1.24 12.76
C LYS A 58 12.22 2.13 11.68
N MET A 59 11.38 1.58 10.83
CA MET A 59 10.76 2.33 9.76
C MET A 59 9.28 2.50 10.02
N ASP A 60 8.76 3.72 9.86
CA ASP A 60 7.33 3.96 9.82
C ASP A 60 6.83 3.79 8.38
N GLY A 61 5.54 3.91 8.16
CA GLY A 61 4.96 3.74 6.82
C GLY A 61 5.40 4.78 5.81
N TRP A 62 5.73 6.00 6.25
CA TRP A 62 6.23 7.03 5.35
C TRP A 62 7.59 6.61 4.77
N GLU A 63 8.47 6.12 5.62
CA GLU A 63 9.80 5.68 5.19
C GLU A 63 9.73 4.43 4.32
N VAL A 64 8.85 3.49 4.67
CA VAL A 64 8.65 2.28 3.86
C VAL A 64 8.26 2.67 2.44
N ALA A 65 7.31 3.61 2.29
CA ALA A 65 6.85 4.04 0.99
C ALA A 65 7.95 4.74 0.20
N ARG A 66 8.74 5.58 0.86
CA ARG A 66 9.86 6.26 0.19
C ARG A 66 10.88 5.26 -0.34
N GLN A 67 11.25 4.28 0.47
CA GLN A 67 12.20 3.25 0.04
C GLN A 67 11.62 2.35 -1.05
N ALA A 68 10.33 2.02 -0.96
CA ALA A 68 9.66 1.26 -2.00
C ALA A 68 9.69 1.99 -3.34
N ARG A 69 9.47 3.32 -3.34
CA ARG A 69 9.53 4.14 -4.54
C ARG A 69 10.95 4.31 -5.09
N GLU A 70 11.97 4.18 -4.25
CA GLU A 70 13.34 4.16 -4.74
C GLU A 70 13.60 2.88 -5.52
N ILE A 71 13.02 1.75 -5.08
CA ILE A 71 13.19 0.47 -5.76
C ILE A 71 12.32 0.41 -7.01
N ASN A 72 11.09 0.87 -6.91
CA ASN A 72 10.14 0.89 -8.03
C ASN A 72 9.42 2.24 -8.07
N PRO A 73 9.91 3.20 -8.88
CA PRO A 73 9.36 4.56 -8.91
C PRO A 73 7.89 4.65 -9.33
N ALA A 74 7.37 3.65 -9.99
CA ALA A 74 5.98 3.64 -10.45
C ALA A 74 5.04 2.88 -9.51
N LEU A 75 5.51 2.39 -8.38
CA LEU A 75 4.69 1.55 -7.50
C LEU A 75 3.54 2.34 -6.88
N PRO A 76 2.28 1.93 -7.11
CA PRO A 76 1.14 2.55 -6.44
C PRO A 76 1.19 2.31 -4.94
N ILE A 77 0.86 3.33 -4.16
CA ILE A 77 0.94 3.26 -2.70
C ILE A 77 -0.36 3.73 -2.06
N VAL A 78 -0.88 2.92 -1.13
CA VAL A 78 -2.02 3.28 -0.29
C VAL A 78 -1.53 3.26 1.16
N TYR A 79 -1.72 4.38 1.87
CA TYR A 79 -1.42 4.45 3.29
C TYR A 79 -2.69 4.20 4.10
N MET A 80 -2.54 3.55 5.25
CA MET A 80 -3.63 3.37 6.21
C MET A 80 -3.22 4.05 7.52
N THR A 81 -4.09 4.85 8.10
CA THR A 81 -3.78 5.53 9.36
C THR A 81 -5.00 5.73 10.23
N GLY A 82 -4.81 5.67 11.56
CA GLY A 82 -5.83 6.05 12.52
C GLY A 82 -5.68 7.48 13.00
N ALA A 83 -4.52 8.09 12.83
CA ALA A 83 -4.23 9.39 13.42
C ALA A 83 -3.33 10.33 12.63
N ALA A 84 -2.55 9.86 11.68
CA ALA A 84 -1.54 10.67 11.02
C ALA A 84 -1.98 11.28 9.69
N ALA A 85 -3.30 11.47 9.52
CA ALA A 85 -3.85 11.94 8.25
C ALA A 85 -3.32 13.32 7.83
N ASP A 86 -3.09 14.20 8.80
CA ASP A 86 -2.65 15.56 8.49
C ASP A 86 -1.22 15.60 7.94
N ASP A 87 -0.43 14.56 8.16
CA ASP A 87 0.94 14.53 7.72
C ASP A 87 1.11 14.05 6.28
N TRP A 88 0.06 13.56 5.66
CA TRP A 88 0.14 13.00 4.31
C TRP A 88 0.61 14.02 3.27
N ALA A 89 0.12 15.25 3.37
CA ALA A 89 0.49 16.28 2.40
C ALA A 89 2.00 16.56 2.39
N SER A 90 2.65 16.43 3.55
CA SER A 90 4.08 16.72 3.65
C SER A 90 4.97 15.48 3.61
N HIS A 91 4.46 14.31 3.99
CA HIS A 91 5.25 13.09 4.12
C HIS A 91 4.88 12.00 3.10
N GLY A 92 3.70 12.06 2.51
CA GLY A 92 3.26 11.07 1.54
C GLY A 92 4.00 11.21 0.21
N VAL A 93 4.31 10.07 -0.42
CA VAL A 93 4.92 10.11 -1.74
C VAL A 93 3.90 10.56 -2.79
N PRO A 94 4.34 11.13 -3.91
CA PRO A 94 3.41 11.52 -4.97
C PRO A 94 2.62 10.32 -5.51
N ASN A 95 1.42 10.55 -5.95
CA ASN A 95 0.53 9.53 -6.51
C ASN A 95 0.23 8.41 -5.51
N SER A 96 -0.03 8.79 -4.29
CA SER A 96 -0.46 7.88 -3.23
C SER A 96 -1.85 8.26 -2.75
N VAL A 97 -2.51 7.33 -2.05
CA VAL A 97 -3.83 7.55 -1.47
C VAL A 97 -3.74 7.28 0.03
N LEU A 98 -4.45 8.06 0.81
CA LEU A 98 -4.54 7.86 2.25
C LEU A 98 -5.93 7.40 2.63
N LEU A 99 -6.03 6.30 3.38
CA LEU A 99 -7.28 5.83 3.96
C LEU A 99 -7.21 5.96 5.48
N THR A 100 -8.23 6.59 6.05
CA THR A 100 -8.31 6.76 7.50
C THR A 100 -9.07 5.60 8.11
N LYS A 101 -8.52 4.99 9.15
CA LYS A 101 -9.18 3.89 9.87
C LYS A 101 -10.25 4.46 10.80
N PRO A 102 -11.40 3.80 10.93
CA PRO A 102 -11.80 2.64 10.18
C PRO A 102 -12.29 3.02 8.78
N PHE A 103 -11.93 2.24 7.78
CA PHE A 103 -12.41 2.47 6.43
C PHE A 103 -13.27 1.28 5.97
N ALA A 104 -14.18 1.51 5.05
CA ALA A 104 -14.98 0.43 4.49
C ALA A 104 -14.11 -0.40 3.53
N PRO A 105 -14.30 -1.71 3.46
CA PRO A 105 -13.55 -2.56 2.51
C PRO A 105 -13.57 -2.04 1.07
N ALA A 106 -14.71 -1.53 0.62
CA ALA A 106 -14.83 -0.98 -0.72
C ALA A 106 -13.90 0.21 -0.96
N GLN A 107 -13.54 0.97 0.07
CA GLN A 107 -12.65 2.11 -0.08
C GLN A 107 -11.23 1.65 -0.45
N LEU A 108 -10.75 0.57 0.16
CA LEU A 108 -9.43 0.02 -0.15
C LEU A 108 -9.40 -0.52 -1.58
N VAL A 109 -10.38 -1.32 -1.96
CA VAL A 109 -10.46 -1.90 -3.29
C VAL A 109 -10.54 -0.81 -4.36
N THR A 110 -11.38 0.21 -4.12
CA THR A 110 -11.54 1.33 -5.05
C THR A 110 -10.23 2.12 -5.18
N ALA A 111 -9.56 2.41 -4.08
CA ALA A 111 -8.29 3.14 -4.11
C ALA A 111 -7.23 2.39 -4.93
N LEU A 112 -7.12 1.08 -4.72
CA LEU A 112 -6.17 0.28 -5.47
C LEU A 112 -6.53 0.23 -6.95
N ALA A 113 -7.80 0.03 -7.27
CA ALA A 113 -8.25 -0.02 -8.66
C ALA A 113 -7.96 1.30 -9.38
N GLN A 114 -8.21 2.42 -8.72
CA GLN A 114 -7.93 3.72 -9.29
C GLN A 114 -6.45 3.95 -9.54
N LEU A 115 -5.60 3.58 -8.58
CA LEU A 115 -4.16 3.75 -8.73
C LEU A 115 -3.60 2.83 -9.81
N LEU A 116 -4.06 1.60 -9.89
CA LEU A 116 -3.59 0.66 -10.90
C LEU A 116 -4.04 1.07 -12.30
N ASN A 117 -5.23 1.64 -12.42
CA ASN A 117 -5.73 2.11 -13.70
C ASN A 117 -5.12 3.43 -14.13
N ALA A 118 -4.73 4.27 -13.19
CA ALA A 118 -4.12 5.56 -13.50
C ALA A 118 -2.78 5.43 -14.23
N GLY A 119 -2.10 4.28 -14.06
CA GLY A 119 -0.86 4.03 -14.77
C GLY A 119 -1.06 3.49 -16.17
N SER A 120 -2.29 3.25 -16.58
CA SER A 120 -2.58 2.68 -17.90
C SER A 120 -2.94 3.78 -18.88
N PRO A 121 -2.53 3.68 -20.14
CA PRO A 121 -2.95 4.65 -21.15
C PRO A 121 -4.47 4.61 -21.29
N PRO A 122 -5.09 5.75 -21.52
CA PRO A 122 -6.55 5.79 -21.64
C PRO A 122 -6.96 5.35 -23.01
N ILE A 123 -6.92 4.12 -23.30
CA ILE A 123 -7.20 3.63 -24.53
C ILE A 123 -8.46 3.82 -24.95
N ALA A 124 -9.07 3.49 -24.30
CA ALA A 124 -10.13 3.23 -24.92
C ALA A 124 -11.06 4.15 -24.99
N HIS A 125 -10.85 5.02 -24.46
CA HIS A 125 -11.71 6.00 -24.53
C HIS A 125 -11.78 6.54 -25.75
N ALA A 126 -10.95 6.10 -26.37
CA ALA A 126 -11.01 6.57 -27.67
C ALA A 126 -12.35 6.54 -28.13
#